data_170dc106c08d1635b56ff72d3ecfd982
#
_entry.id   170dc106c08d1635b56ff72d3ecfd982
#
_cell.length_a   1.000
_cell.length_b   1.000
_cell.length_c   1.000
_cell.angle_alpha   90.00
_cell.angle_beta   90.00
_cell.angle_gamma   90.00
#
_symmetry.space_group_name_H-M   'P 1'
#
loop_
_entity.id
_entity.type
_entity.pdbx_description
1 polymer ?
#
loop_
_entity_poly.entity_id
_entity_poly.type
_entity_poly.pdbx_seq_one_letter_code
_entity_poly.pdbx_strand_id
1 'polypeptide(L)'
;SFVGLASPAAYTLDDMSDDAAALLDHLGIGAAHVVGASMGGMIAQELALNSPDRVRSLVLGCTTAGGPGAIGAPGSSGAARLVEAISSRDADRVARIAFEVNLSPEFIARAGAFDHFVSLSRQRRVPSAVVAWQAGACAAHDTRDRIGSLDMPTAVIHGDVDEMIAFAEGERLADLIPQATLARWSGVGHMFWWERPDETAEVVRKNALAR
;
A
#
# COMPACT_ATOMS: atom_id res chain seq x y z
N SER A 1 -2.12 4.86 -19.18
CA SER A 1 -3.10 4.10 -18.41
C SER A 1 -2.48 2.79 -17.95
N PHE A 2 -2.69 2.41 -16.71
CA PHE A 2 -2.27 1.13 -16.08
C PHE A 2 -2.80 -0.11 -16.83
N VAL A 3 -3.73 0.09 -17.74
CA VAL A 3 -4.45 -0.92 -18.52
C VAL A 3 -3.55 -1.78 -19.41
N GLY A 4 -2.31 -1.38 -19.68
CA GLY A 4 -1.41 -2.13 -20.58
C GLY A 4 -0.71 -3.36 -19.97
N LEU A 5 -0.74 -3.54 -18.64
CA LEU A 5 -0.16 -4.72 -17.96
C LEU A 5 -1.21 -5.60 -17.27
N ALA A 6 -2.45 -5.15 -17.16
CA ALA A 6 -3.50 -5.90 -16.50
C ALA A 6 -3.96 -7.06 -17.38
N SER A 7 -3.40 -8.24 -17.16
CA SER A 7 -4.12 -9.49 -17.40
C SER A 7 -5.31 -9.54 -16.42
N PRO A 8 -6.46 -10.15 -16.80
CA PRO A 8 -7.48 -10.45 -15.81
C PRO A 8 -6.80 -11.13 -14.61
N ALA A 9 -6.99 -10.58 -13.42
CA ALA A 9 -6.37 -11.14 -12.23
C ALA A 9 -6.87 -12.57 -12.04
N ALA A 10 -5.94 -13.50 -11.73
CA ALA A 10 -6.32 -14.87 -11.40
C ALA A 10 -7.00 -14.95 -10.02
N TYR A 11 -6.91 -13.87 -9.24
CA TYR A 11 -7.46 -13.69 -7.89
C TYR A 11 -7.73 -12.20 -7.63
N THR A 12 -8.56 -11.92 -6.66
CA THR A 12 -8.96 -10.57 -6.23
C THR A 12 -8.26 -10.17 -4.92
N LEU A 13 -8.42 -8.91 -4.50
CA LEU A 13 -8.00 -8.50 -3.15
C LEU A 13 -8.86 -9.14 -2.06
N ASP A 14 -10.10 -9.48 -2.39
CA ASP A 14 -11.02 -10.25 -1.54
C ASP A 14 -10.44 -11.64 -1.25
N ASP A 15 -10.03 -12.39 -2.28
CA ASP A 15 -9.37 -13.68 -2.11
C ASP A 15 -8.11 -13.58 -1.23
N MET A 16 -7.33 -12.48 -1.38
CA MET A 16 -6.15 -12.25 -0.53
C MET A 16 -6.53 -11.89 0.92
N SER A 17 -7.67 -11.23 1.13
CA SER A 17 -8.20 -10.97 2.48
C SER A 17 -8.64 -12.26 3.17
N ASP A 18 -9.25 -13.16 2.42
CA ASP A 18 -9.62 -14.51 2.91
C ASP A 18 -8.39 -15.33 3.28
N ASP A 19 -7.32 -15.26 2.49
CA ASP A 19 -6.03 -15.88 2.85
C ASP A 19 -5.47 -15.33 4.16
N ALA A 20 -5.58 -14.02 4.40
CA ALA A 20 -5.16 -13.39 5.65
C ALA A 20 -6.01 -13.86 6.84
N ALA A 21 -7.33 -13.95 6.67
CA ALA A 21 -8.24 -14.50 7.68
C ALA A 21 -7.94 -15.96 7.98
N ALA A 22 -7.73 -16.80 6.95
CA ALA A 22 -7.37 -18.20 7.08
C ALA A 22 -6.02 -18.39 7.81
N LEU A 23 -5.06 -17.48 7.60
CA LEU A 23 -3.80 -17.50 8.35
C LEU A 23 -4.03 -17.24 9.84
N LEU A 24 -4.89 -16.28 10.21
CA LEU A 24 -5.26 -16.05 11.61
C LEU A 24 -5.90 -17.30 12.23
N ASP A 25 -6.79 -17.98 11.49
CA ASP A 25 -7.41 -19.22 11.93
C ASP A 25 -6.38 -20.33 12.15
N HIS A 26 -5.47 -20.51 11.19
CA HIS A 26 -4.39 -21.50 11.30
C HIS A 26 -3.50 -21.28 12.54
N LEU A 27 -3.28 -20.00 12.89
CA LEU A 27 -2.48 -19.63 14.06
C LEU A 27 -3.27 -19.61 15.37
N GLY A 28 -4.59 -19.85 15.34
CA GLY A 28 -5.45 -19.75 16.52
C GLY A 28 -5.62 -18.32 17.05
N ILE A 29 -5.43 -17.31 16.19
CA ILE A 29 -5.53 -15.88 16.55
C ILE A 29 -6.96 -15.42 16.26
N GLY A 30 -7.74 -15.11 17.31
CA GLY A 30 -9.12 -14.64 17.17
C GLY A 30 -9.22 -13.28 16.47
N ALA A 31 -8.40 -12.31 16.86
CA ALA A 31 -8.34 -10.98 16.26
C ALA A 31 -6.95 -10.37 16.41
N ALA A 32 -6.54 -9.52 15.44
CA ALA A 32 -5.22 -8.90 15.39
C ALA A 32 -5.31 -7.37 15.16
N HIS A 33 -4.24 -6.66 15.49
CA HIS A 33 -3.99 -5.32 14.96
C HIS A 33 -3.41 -5.48 13.55
N VAL A 34 -4.02 -4.84 12.57
CA VAL A 34 -3.68 -5.02 11.15
C VAL A 34 -2.98 -3.78 10.62
N VAL A 35 -1.85 -3.98 9.98
CA VAL A 35 -1.09 -2.91 9.28
C VAL A 35 -0.95 -3.30 7.83
N GLY A 36 -1.43 -2.46 6.94
CA GLY A 36 -1.31 -2.66 5.49
C GLY A 36 -0.76 -1.42 4.79
N ALA A 37 0.22 -1.62 3.90
CA ALA A 37 0.78 -0.55 3.08
C ALA A 37 0.50 -0.82 1.60
N SER A 38 0.16 0.21 0.83
CA SER A 38 -0.11 0.12 -0.61
C SER A 38 -1.18 -0.94 -0.92
N MET A 39 -0.89 -1.95 -1.76
CA MET A 39 -1.76 -3.10 -1.99
C MET A 39 -2.13 -3.83 -0.68
N GLY A 40 -1.19 -3.95 0.26
CA GLY A 40 -1.48 -4.51 1.59
C GLY A 40 -2.50 -3.68 2.38
N GLY A 41 -2.55 -2.37 2.16
CA GLY A 41 -3.60 -1.50 2.71
C GLY A 41 -4.97 -1.73 2.09
N MET A 42 -5.03 -2.03 0.78
CA MET A 42 -6.26 -2.41 0.11
C MET A 42 -6.78 -3.77 0.61
N ILE A 43 -5.88 -4.76 0.77
CA ILE A 43 -6.21 -6.07 1.36
C ILE A 43 -6.71 -5.92 2.80
N ALA A 44 -6.07 -5.06 3.60
CA ALA A 44 -6.46 -4.80 4.97
C ALA A 44 -7.85 -4.15 5.07
N GLN A 45 -8.23 -3.30 4.10
CA GLN A 45 -9.58 -2.75 3.99
C GLN A 45 -10.61 -3.85 3.72
N GLU A 46 -10.36 -4.75 2.76
CA GLU A 46 -11.27 -5.88 2.49
C GLU A 46 -11.38 -6.80 3.71
N LEU A 47 -10.27 -7.12 4.39
CA LEU A 47 -10.30 -7.91 5.62
C LEU A 47 -11.15 -7.25 6.71
N ALA A 48 -10.99 -5.94 6.91
CA ALA A 48 -11.75 -5.21 7.93
C ALA A 48 -13.25 -5.10 7.59
N LEU A 49 -13.59 -5.01 6.31
CA LEU A 49 -14.98 -4.96 5.83
C LEU A 49 -15.67 -6.33 5.88
N ASN A 50 -14.98 -7.38 5.48
CA ASN A 50 -15.56 -8.74 5.39
C ASN A 50 -15.53 -9.48 6.73
N SER A 51 -14.57 -9.16 7.60
CA SER A 51 -14.34 -9.83 8.87
C SER A 51 -13.99 -8.83 9.99
N PRO A 52 -14.88 -7.86 10.30
CA PRO A 52 -14.59 -6.78 11.26
C PRO A 52 -14.19 -7.29 12.64
N ASP A 53 -14.76 -8.37 13.11
CA ASP A 53 -14.43 -9.00 14.40
C ASP A 53 -13.00 -9.55 14.46
N ARG A 54 -12.32 -9.68 13.32
CA ARG A 54 -10.93 -10.16 13.22
C ARG A 54 -9.92 -9.01 13.31
N VAL A 55 -10.36 -7.74 13.27
CA VAL A 55 -9.50 -6.55 13.22
C VAL A 55 -9.72 -5.69 14.46
N ARG A 56 -8.74 -5.66 15.37
CA ARG A 56 -8.76 -4.85 16.60
C ARG A 56 -8.49 -3.37 16.35
N SER A 57 -7.60 -3.09 15.42
CA SER A 57 -7.28 -1.74 14.93
C SER A 57 -6.62 -1.85 13.56
N LEU A 58 -6.71 -0.77 12.77
CA LEU A 58 -6.28 -0.75 11.38
C LEU A 58 -5.29 0.40 11.13
N VAL A 59 -4.14 0.10 10.53
CA VAL A 59 -3.22 1.12 10.02
C VAL A 59 -3.11 0.96 8.50
N LEU A 60 -3.48 2.01 7.78
CA LEU A 60 -3.50 2.07 6.32
C LEU A 60 -2.42 3.02 5.83
N GLY A 61 -1.35 2.49 5.24
CA GLY A 61 -0.22 3.28 4.78
C GLY A 61 -0.18 3.44 3.25
N CYS A 62 0.06 4.64 2.74
CA CYS A 62 0.28 4.95 1.32
C CYS A 62 -0.67 4.15 0.39
N THR A 63 -1.96 4.16 0.71
CA THR A 63 -3.00 3.38 0.04
C THR A 63 -4.21 4.24 -0.33
N THR A 64 -5.20 3.65 -0.95
CA THR A 64 -6.42 4.33 -1.43
C THR A 64 -7.63 3.46 -1.17
N ALA A 65 -8.81 4.04 -1.08
CA ALA A 65 -10.10 3.34 -1.13
C ALA A 65 -10.47 2.88 -2.55
N GLY A 66 -9.62 3.17 -3.53
CA GLY A 66 -9.83 2.76 -4.91
C GLY A 66 -10.80 3.62 -5.68
N GLY A 67 -11.38 3.01 -6.72
CA GLY A 67 -12.26 3.66 -7.68
C GLY A 67 -11.54 4.27 -8.87
N PRO A 68 -12.31 4.80 -9.88
CA PRO A 68 -11.74 5.33 -11.09
C PRO A 68 -10.71 6.44 -10.85
N GLY A 69 -9.50 6.27 -11.34
CA GLY A 69 -8.44 7.26 -11.30
C GLY A 69 -7.63 7.31 -10.00
N ALA A 70 -7.93 6.51 -8.99
CA ALA A 70 -7.20 6.50 -7.72
C ALA A 70 -5.72 6.11 -7.91
N ILE A 71 -5.46 5.12 -8.75
CA ILE A 71 -4.10 4.77 -9.19
C ILE A 71 -3.80 5.49 -10.50
N GLY A 72 -2.75 6.30 -10.55
CA GLY A 72 -2.41 7.15 -11.70
C GLY A 72 -3.13 8.50 -11.68
N ALA A 73 -3.60 8.96 -10.53
CA ALA A 73 -4.14 10.30 -10.32
C ALA A 73 -3.09 11.38 -10.64
N PRO A 74 -3.50 12.62 -10.96
CA PRO A 74 -2.57 13.74 -11.04
C PRO A 74 -1.71 13.82 -9.77
N GLY A 75 -0.39 13.85 -9.94
CA GLY A 75 0.58 13.80 -8.83
C GLY A 75 1.18 12.42 -8.54
N SER A 76 0.65 11.34 -9.14
CA SER A 76 1.21 9.99 -9.04
C SER A 76 1.79 9.50 -10.38
N SER A 77 2.85 10.14 -10.86
CA SER A 77 3.51 9.77 -12.11
C SER A 77 4.35 8.49 -12.00
N GLY A 78 4.70 8.08 -10.80
CA GLY A 78 5.60 6.96 -10.53
C GLY A 78 5.09 5.62 -11.04
N ALA A 79 3.79 5.35 -10.89
CA ALA A 79 3.18 4.14 -11.40
C ALA A 79 3.33 4.01 -12.94
N ALA A 80 3.15 5.10 -13.70
CA ALA A 80 3.33 5.10 -15.15
C ALA A 80 4.80 4.91 -15.55
N ARG A 81 5.73 5.59 -14.84
CA ARG A 81 7.18 5.43 -15.03
C ARG A 81 7.63 4.00 -14.80
N LEU A 82 7.11 3.35 -13.75
CA LEU A 82 7.44 1.97 -13.43
C LEU A 82 6.92 0.99 -14.51
N VAL A 83 5.68 1.18 -14.99
CA VAL A 83 5.12 0.38 -16.10
C VAL A 83 5.94 0.51 -17.36
N GLU A 84 6.38 1.72 -17.72
CA GLU A 84 7.26 1.95 -18.86
C GLU A 84 8.61 1.23 -18.68
N ALA A 85 9.21 1.33 -17.48
CA ALA A 85 10.45 0.64 -17.19
C ALA A 85 10.31 -0.88 -17.32
N ILE A 86 9.24 -1.48 -16.76
CA ILE A 86 8.96 -2.92 -16.90
C ILE A 86 8.82 -3.33 -18.37
N SER A 87 8.16 -2.50 -19.17
CA SER A 87 7.98 -2.75 -20.61
C SER A 87 9.28 -2.76 -21.40
N SER A 88 10.32 -2.07 -20.92
CA SER A 88 11.66 -2.06 -21.54
C SER A 88 12.40 -3.39 -21.42
N ARG A 89 12.02 -4.28 -20.49
CA ARG A 89 12.71 -5.53 -20.15
C ARG A 89 14.16 -5.35 -19.68
N ASP A 90 14.53 -4.14 -19.29
CA ASP A 90 15.83 -3.80 -18.71
C ASP A 90 15.71 -3.85 -17.18
N ALA A 91 16.33 -4.89 -16.59
CA ALA A 91 16.23 -5.13 -15.15
C ALA A 91 16.88 -4.02 -14.30
N ASP A 92 17.96 -3.42 -14.79
CA ASP A 92 18.65 -2.34 -14.08
C ASP A 92 17.83 -1.04 -14.13
N ARG A 93 17.23 -0.77 -15.29
CA ARG A 93 16.26 0.34 -15.42
C ARG A 93 15.05 0.16 -14.51
N VAL A 94 14.47 -1.05 -14.46
CA VAL A 94 13.33 -1.36 -13.56
C VAL A 94 13.73 -1.13 -12.10
N ALA A 95 14.89 -1.64 -11.68
CA ALA A 95 15.35 -1.49 -10.30
C ALA A 95 15.56 -0.01 -9.93
N ARG A 96 16.15 0.78 -10.85
CA ARG A 96 16.38 2.20 -10.62
C ARG A 96 15.07 2.99 -10.54
N ILE A 97 14.17 2.81 -11.50
CA ILE A 97 12.88 3.50 -11.47
C ILE A 97 12.06 3.07 -10.25
N ALA A 98 12.03 1.76 -9.90
CA ALA A 98 11.35 1.30 -8.69
C ALA A 98 11.91 1.95 -7.43
N PHE A 99 13.22 2.15 -7.33
CA PHE A 99 13.85 2.86 -6.22
C PHE A 99 13.43 4.33 -6.18
N GLU A 100 13.49 5.02 -7.32
CA GLU A 100 13.20 6.45 -7.42
C GLU A 100 11.74 6.79 -7.10
N VAL A 101 10.77 6.02 -7.64
CA VAL A 101 9.35 6.33 -7.50
C VAL A 101 8.74 5.93 -6.14
N ASN A 102 9.45 5.11 -5.37
CA ASN A 102 8.98 4.66 -4.07
C ASN A 102 9.59 5.43 -2.89
N LEU A 103 10.59 6.26 -3.12
CA LEU A 103 11.35 6.93 -2.05
C LEU A 103 11.48 8.43 -2.32
N SER A 104 11.59 9.20 -1.27
CA SER A 104 11.76 10.65 -1.39
C SER A 104 13.11 11.04 -2.03
N PRO A 105 13.21 12.22 -2.66
CA PRO A 105 14.47 12.73 -3.20
C PRO A 105 15.60 12.79 -2.16
N GLU A 106 15.28 13.09 -0.91
CA GLU A 106 16.24 13.10 0.19
C GLU A 106 16.77 11.69 0.47
N PHE A 107 15.90 10.69 0.49
CA PHE A 107 16.31 9.32 0.78
C PHE A 107 17.11 8.69 -0.36
N ILE A 108 16.71 8.92 -1.61
CA ILE A 108 17.44 8.39 -2.78
C ILE A 108 18.85 8.96 -2.91
N ALA A 109 19.10 10.16 -2.37
CA ALA A 109 20.43 10.78 -2.35
C ALA A 109 21.38 10.17 -1.30
N ARG A 110 20.91 9.31 -0.40
CA ARG A 110 21.74 8.67 0.63
C ARG A 110 22.72 7.68 0.03
N ALA A 111 23.98 7.78 0.42
CA ALA A 111 25.02 6.85 -0.03
C ALA A 111 24.66 5.40 0.33
N GLY A 112 24.76 4.49 -0.66
CA GLY A 112 24.47 3.07 -0.49
C GLY A 112 22.98 2.69 -0.44
N ALA A 113 22.06 3.66 -0.43
CA ALA A 113 20.62 3.37 -0.37
C ALA A 113 20.13 2.53 -1.55
N PHE A 114 20.58 2.86 -2.76
CA PHE A 114 20.24 2.09 -3.97
C PHE A 114 20.77 0.67 -3.92
N ASP A 115 22.04 0.47 -3.52
CA ASP A 115 22.65 -0.86 -3.44
C ASP A 115 21.93 -1.73 -2.41
N HIS A 116 21.53 -1.13 -1.28
CA HIS A 116 20.73 -1.82 -0.26
C HIS A 116 19.35 -2.22 -0.82
N PHE A 117 18.63 -1.31 -1.49
CA PHE A 117 17.35 -1.61 -2.15
C PHE A 117 17.48 -2.78 -3.14
N VAL A 118 18.49 -2.74 -4.02
CA VAL A 118 18.74 -3.81 -4.99
C VAL A 118 19.06 -5.12 -4.29
N SER A 119 19.86 -5.10 -3.22
CA SER A 119 20.22 -6.31 -2.48
C SER A 119 18.99 -7.02 -1.89
N LEU A 120 18.03 -6.28 -1.35
CA LEU A 120 16.79 -6.83 -0.81
C LEU A 120 15.86 -7.32 -1.93
N SER A 121 15.70 -6.57 -3.02
CA SER A 121 14.82 -6.96 -4.13
C SER A 121 15.27 -8.23 -4.85
N ARG A 122 16.57 -8.54 -4.80
CA ARG A 122 17.14 -9.78 -5.38
C ARG A 122 16.89 -11.03 -4.52
N GLN A 123 16.58 -10.88 -3.25
CA GLN A 123 16.38 -12.03 -2.34
C GLN A 123 15.09 -12.79 -2.64
N ARG A 124 14.08 -12.09 -3.17
CA ARG A 124 12.79 -12.71 -3.54
C ARG A 124 12.34 -12.20 -4.90
N ARG A 125 12.47 -13.04 -5.91
CA ARG A 125 11.96 -12.73 -7.25
C ARG A 125 10.49 -13.16 -7.34
N VAL A 126 9.64 -12.21 -7.72
CA VAL A 126 8.24 -12.47 -8.02
C VAL A 126 8.09 -12.67 -9.54
N PRO A 127 7.42 -13.74 -10.01
CA PRO A 127 7.13 -13.90 -11.42
C PRO A 127 6.35 -12.72 -12.00
N SER A 128 6.67 -12.27 -13.22
CA SER A 128 6.03 -11.13 -13.85
C SER A 128 4.51 -11.30 -14.02
N ALA A 129 4.05 -12.53 -14.22
CA ALA A 129 2.60 -12.84 -14.28
C ALA A 129 1.92 -12.52 -12.95
N VAL A 130 2.54 -12.84 -11.81
CA VAL A 130 2.01 -12.52 -10.47
C VAL A 130 1.94 -11.00 -10.28
N VAL A 131 2.98 -10.26 -10.67
CA VAL A 131 2.98 -8.79 -10.62
C VAL A 131 1.85 -8.21 -11.46
N ALA A 132 1.60 -8.75 -12.67
CA ALA A 132 0.52 -8.31 -13.52
C ALA A 132 -0.87 -8.59 -12.92
N TRP A 133 -1.06 -9.76 -12.30
CA TRP A 133 -2.31 -10.10 -11.61
C TRP A 133 -2.56 -9.19 -10.41
N GLN A 134 -1.54 -8.94 -9.59
CA GLN A 134 -1.63 -8.02 -8.44
C GLN A 134 -1.97 -6.59 -8.90
N ALA A 135 -1.34 -6.10 -9.96
CA ALA A 135 -1.66 -4.80 -10.53
C ALA A 135 -3.12 -4.74 -11.03
N GLY A 136 -3.62 -5.82 -11.65
CA GLY A 136 -5.02 -5.95 -12.06
C GLY A 136 -5.98 -5.93 -10.87
N ALA A 137 -5.67 -6.66 -9.79
CA ALA A 137 -6.46 -6.68 -8.57
C ALA A 137 -6.52 -5.29 -7.91
N CYS A 138 -5.37 -4.58 -7.81
CA CYS A 138 -5.33 -3.21 -7.30
C CYS A 138 -6.16 -2.24 -8.17
N ALA A 139 -6.11 -2.38 -9.50
CA ALA A 139 -6.86 -1.51 -10.41
C ALA A 139 -8.39 -1.72 -10.32
N ALA A 140 -8.82 -2.89 -9.87
CA ALA A 140 -10.23 -3.22 -9.65
C ALA A 140 -10.74 -2.87 -8.24
N HIS A 141 -9.84 -2.47 -7.33
CA HIS A 141 -10.21 -2.14 -5.95
C HIS A 141 -11.14 -0.93 -5.86
N ASP A 142 -12.22 -1.09 -5.10
CA ASP A 142 -13.15 0.00 -4.77
C ASP A 142 -13.93 -0.31 -3.48
N THR A 143 -13.53 0.34 -2.39
CA THR A 143 -14.21 0.23 -1.08
C THR A 143 -14.96 1.50 -0.68
N ARG A 144 -15.00 2.53 -1.55
CA ARG A 144 -15.50 3.87 -1.22
C ARG A 144 -16.90 3.90 -0.60
N ASP A 145 -17.80 3.05 -1.11
CA ASP A 145 -19.18 3.00 -0.64
C ASP A 145 -19.35 2.13 0.62
N ARG A 146 -18.33 1.37 1.02
CA ARG A 146 -18.38 0.43 2.14
C ARG A 146 -17.52 0.85 3.32
N ILE A 147 -16.40 1.54 3.06
CA ILE A 147 -15.35 1.78 4.06
C ILE A 147 -15.80 2.68 5.23
N GLY A 148 -16.85 3.47 5.02
CA GLY A 148 -17.49 4.27 6.06
C GLY A 148 -18.17 3.46 7.16
N SER A 149 -18.32 2.15 7.00
CA SER A 149 -18.88 1.25 8.04
C SER A 149 -17.84 0.77 9.06
N LEU A 150 -16.55 1.07 8.85
CA LEU A 150 -15.49 0.68 9.79
C LEU A 150 -15.61 1.47 11.09
N ASP A 151 -15.59 0.77 12.22
CA ASP A 151 -15.75 1.35 13.57
C ASP A 151 -14.52 1.12 14.48
N MET A 152 -13.54 0.30 14.02
CA MET A 152 -12.31 0.07 14.78
C MET A 152 -11.35 1.28 14.70
N PRO A 153 -10.49 1.49 15.72
CA PRO A 153 -9.45 2.52 15.67
C PRO A 153 -8.63 2.42 14.39
N THR A 154 -8.64 3.50 13.58
CA THR A 154 -7.97 3.53 12.28
C THR A 154 -7.00 4.70 12.20
N ALA A 155 -5.78 4.43 11.73
CA ALA A 155 -4.80 5.46 11.38
C ALA A 155 -4.40 5.33 9.90
N VAL A 156 -4.37 6.46 9.20
CA VAL A 156 -3.85 6.56 7.83
C VAL A 156 -2.48 7.22 7.89
N ILE A 157 -1.48 6.63 7.24
CA ILE A 157 -0.12 7.18 7.11
C ILE A 157 0.15 7.43 5.64
N HIS A 158 0.55 8.66 5.28
CA HIS A 158 0.87 8.97 3.88
C HIS A 158 1.96 10.02 3.76
N GLY A 159 2.96 9.76 2.92
CA GLY A 159 3.98 10.72 2.55
C GLY A 159 3.48 11.71 1.49
N ASP A 160 3.83 13.00 1.63
CA ASP A 160 3.28 14.03 0.73
C ASP A 160 4.05 14.17 -0.60
N VAL A 161 5.14 13.41 -0.77
CA VAL A 161 5.85 13.28 -2.06
C VAL A 161 5.75 11.88 -2.65
N ASP A 162 4.71 11.12 -2.28
CA ASP A 162 4.42 9.79 -2.83
C ASP A 162 4.06 9.90 -4.33
N GLU A 163 4.92 9.33 -5.19
CA GLU A 163 4.69 9.29 -6.64
C GLU A 163 3.87 8.06 -7.10
N MET A 164 3.66 7.06 -6.22
CA MET A 164 2.93 5.84 -6.57
C MET A 164 1.42 6.00 -6.34
N ILE A 165 1.03 6.52 -5.17
CA ILE A 165 -0.35 6.87 -4.82
C ILE A 165 -0.33 8.29 -4.28
N ALA A 166 -1.06 9.19 -4.94
CA ALA A 166 -1.06 10.60 -4.56
C ALA A 166 -1.53 10.79 -3.11
N PHE A 167 -0.89 11.72 -2.38
CA PHE A 167 -1.25 12.05 -0.98
C PHE A 167 -2.75 12.33 -0.80
N ALA A 168 -3.40 12.95 -1.80
CA ALA A 168 -4.84 13.21 -1.79
C ALA A 168 -5.70 11.94 -1.61
N GLU A 169 -5.19 10.76 -2.00
CA GLU A 169 -5.91 9.50 -1.75
C GLU A 169 -5.86 9.09 -0.27
N GLY A 170 -4.77 9.40 0.43
CA GLY A 170 -4.68 9.23 1.88
C GLY A 170 -5.60 10.18 2.64
N GLU A 171 -5.69 11.45 2.22
CA GLU A 171 -6.66 12.41 2.76
C GLU A 171 -8.08 11.92 2.56
N ARG A 172 -8.43 11.53 1.33
CA ARG A 172 -9.75 11.00 1.00
C ARG A 172 -10.09 9.74 1.80
N LEU A 173 -9.13 8.84 1.99
CA LEU A 173 -9.33 7.63 2.78
C LEU A 173 -9.63 7.96 4.25
N ALA A 174 -8.89 8.91 4.83
CA ALA A 174 -9.12 9.37 6.19
C ALA A 174 -10.48 10.07 6.36
N ASP A 175 -10.93 10.81 5.35
CA ASP A 175 -12.25 11.48 5.35
C ASP A 175 -13.42 10.48 5.25
N LEU A 176 -13.21 9.35 4.54
CA LEU A 176 -14.23 8.32 4.36
C LEU A 176 -14.42 7.43 5.60
N ILE A 177 -13.39 7.24 6.42
CA ILE A 177 -13.43 6.35 7.59
C ILE A 177 -13.76 7.18 8.83
N PRO A 178 -14.89 6.90 9.52
CA PRO A 178 -15.24 7.62 10.74
C PRO A 178 -14.11 7.54 11.78
N GLN A 179 -13.77 8.69 12.36
CA GLN A 179 -12.74 8.83 13.41
C GLN A 179 -11.32 8.39 13.01
N ALA A 180 -11.04 8.17 11.72
CA ALA A 180 -9.68 7.91 11.28
C ALA A 180 -8.76 9.11 11.58
N THR A 181 -7.53 8.82 12.00
CA THR A 181 -6.49 9.83 12.13
C THR A 181 -5.58 9.81 10.90
N LEU A 182 -5.18 11.00 10.40
CA LEU A 182 -4.23 11.11 9.29
C LEU A 182 -2.86 11.58 9.79
N ALA A 183 -1.85 10.77 9.59
CA ALA A 183 -0.44 11.12 9.74
C ALA A 183 0.14 11.50 8.38
N ARG A 184 0.15 12.79 8.07
CA ARG A 184 0.85 13.35 6.91
C ARG A 184 2.33 13.47 7.23
N TRP A 185 3.18 12.88 6.39
CA TRP A 185 4.63 13.00 6.54
C TRP A 185 5.25 13.80 5.41
N SER A 186 5.74 14.98 5.77
CA SER A 186 6.30 15.92 4.80
C SER A 186 7.67 15.44 4.29
N GLY A 187 7.85 15.50 2.98
CA GLY A 187 9.07 15.10 2.28
C GLY A 187 9.31 13.59 2.26
N VAL A 188 8.29 12.77 2.53
CA VAL A 188 8.36 11.30 2.56
C VAL A 188 7.66 10.70 1.36
N GLY A 189 8.26 9.68 0.76
CA GLY A 189 7.72 8.96 -0.39
C GLY A 189 6.81 7.79 -0.01
N HIS A 190 6.62 6.86 -0.96
CA HIS A 190 5.74 5.71 -0.82
C HIS A 190 6.19 4.72 0.25
N MET A 191 7.50 4.43 0.33
CA MET A 191 8.05 3.50 1.32
C MET A 191 8.37 4.20 2.64
N PHE A 192 7.36 4.84 3.24
CA PHE A 192 7.48 5.63 4.46
C PHE A 192 8.12 4.85 5.63
N TRP A 193 7.88 3.55 5.75
CA TRP A 193 8.48 2.69 6.80
C TRP A 193 10.00 2.53 6.67
N TRP A 194 10.55 2.79 5.50
CA TRP A 194 12.00 2.86 5.28
C TRP A 194 12.57 4.22 5.63
N GLU A 195 11.82 5.26 5.32
CA GLU A 195 12.26 6.63 5.53
C GLU A 195 12.10 7.08 6.98
N ARG A 196 11.03 6.60 7.64
CA ARG A 196 10.61 6.98 9.01
C ARG A 196 10.23 5.76 9.85
N PRO A 197 11.16 4.80 10.10
CA PRO A 197 10.82 3.55 10.79
C PRO A 197 10.33 3.77 12.23
N ASP A 198 10.94 4.70 12.98
CA ASP A 198 10.59 4.94 14.37
C ASP A 198 9.20 5.60 14.50
N GLU A 199 8.93 6.61 13.66
CA GLU A 199 7.63 7.27 13.62
C GLU A 199 6.54 6.32 13.13
N THR A 200 6.86 5.41 12.19
CA THR A 200 5.95 4.33 11.76
C THR A 200 5.58 3.45 12.95
N ALA A 201 6.58 2.97 13.69
CA ALA A 201 6.37 2.12 14.86
C ALA A 201 5.54 2.83 15.94
N GLU A 202 5.74 4.14 16.13
CA GLU A 202 4.97 4.93 17.08
C GLU A 202 3.51 5.06 16.70
N VAL A 203 3.19 5.36 15.42
CA VAL A 203 1.80 5.43 14.94
C VAL A 203 1.11 4.08 15.10
N VAL A 204 1.77 2.99 14.70
CA VAL A 204 1.24 1.62 14.85
C VAL A 204 0.94 1.33 16.32
N ARG A 205 1.88 1.61 17.23
CA ARG A 205 1.71 1.37 18.65
C ARG A 205 0.59 2.21 19.26
N LYS A 206 0.52 3.49 18.93
CA LYS A 206 -0.56 4.39 19.42
C LYS A 206 -1.92 3.90 18.96
N ASN A 207 -2.05 3.55 17.68
CA ASN A 207 -3.31 3.07 17.13
C ASN A 207 -3.74 1.72 17.73
N ALA A 208 -2.79 0.82 17.99
CA ALA A 208 -3.06 -0.46 18.64
C ALA A 208 -3.52 -0.33 20.12
N LEU A 209 -3.16 0.78 20.78
CA LEU A 209 -3.55 1.09 22.16
C LEU A 209 -4.80 1.99 22.26
N ALA A 210 -5.30 2.51 21.14
CA ALA A 210 -6.54 3.30 21.10
C ALA A 210 -7.75 2.41 21.47
N ARG A 211 -8.71 2.99 22.20
CA ARG A 211 -9.93 2.32 22.66
C ARG A 211 -11.15 2.99 22.04
#